data_463726ff3d7dd2f7d0e8e2de3c47e8f1
#
_entry.id   463726ff3d7dd2f7d0e8e2de3c47e8f1
#
_cell.length_a   1.000
_cell.length_b   1.000
_cell.length_c   1.000
_cell.angle_alpha   90.00
_cell.angle_beta   90.00
_cell.angle_gamma   90.00
#
_symmetry.space_group_name_H-M   'P 1'
#
loop_
_entity.id
_entity.type
_entity.pdbx_description
1 polymer ?
#
loop_
_entity_poly.entity_id
_entity_poly.type
_entity_poly.pdbx_seq_one_letter_code
_entity_poly.pdbx_strand_id
1 'polypeptide(L)'
;TYCSTTSAASMIRASLRSIAVASLQPVIAVALATALTGCLFQDKVEAFTGPTMGSTYTIKYVRSGDVPTKEVLHGEVEAILADLDKQLSTYRSDSDVERFNALPGGACEPMPQAVRELVAAGDQLSADSDGAFDLTLEPLLNLWGFGPQGRSERVPSEEEIAEARALTGHRHLRIEGDQLCKSVALQLD
;
A
#
# COMPACT_ATOMS: atom_id res chain seq x y z
N THR A 1 76.21 -24.81 -56.49
CA THR A 1 76.16 -23.95 -55.30
C THR A 1 74.75 -23.39 -55.14
N TYR A 2 74.00 -24.01 -54.27
CA TYR A 2 72.63 -23.62 -53.90
C TYR A 2 72.73 -22.56 -52.84
N CYS A 3 72.12 -21.40 -53.07
CA CYS A 3 71.90 -20.38 -52.04
C CYS A 3 70.42 -20.46 -51.57
N SER A 4 70.24 -20.76 -50.29
CA SER A 4 68.94 -21.00 -49.65
C SER A 4 68.31 -19.65 -49.31
N THR A 5 67.20 -19.31 -49.96
CA THR A 5 66.33 -18.12 -49.65
C THR A 5 65.11 -18.52 -48.86
N THR A 6 65.27 -18.98 -47.61
CA THR A 6 64.17 -19.36 -46.77
C THR A 6 64.33 -18.87 -45.31
N SER A 7 64.49 -17.56 -45.12
CA SER A 7 64.48 -17.08 -43.72
C SER A 7 63.74 -15.72 -43.45
N ALA A 8 63.43 -14.95 -44.49
CA ALA A 8 62.86 -13.63 -44.29
C ALA A 8 61.30 -13.64 -44.10
N ALA A 9 60.59 -14.58 -44.73
CA ALA A 9 59.14 -14.63 -44.71
C ALA A 9 58.55 -15.15 -43.35
N SER A 10 59.33 -15.98 -42.63
CA SER A 10 58.92 -16.55 -41.33
C SER A 10 58.99 -15.54 -40.21
N MET A 11 59.97 -14.66 -40.20
CA MET A 11 60.13 -13.62 -39.15
C MET A 11 59.08 -12.50 -39.26
N ILE A 12 58.66 -12.12 -40.47
CA ILE A 12 57.68 -11.08 -40.69
C ILE A 12 56.27 -11.56 -40.21
N ARG A 13 55.95 -12.84 -40.43
CA ARG A 13 54.68 -13.40 -39.96
C ARG A 13 54.58 -13.56 -38.43
N ALA A 14 55.69 -13.84 -37.77
CA ALA A 14 55.72 -13.92 -36.30
C ALA A 14 55.57 -12.54 -35.65
N SER A 15 56.20 -11.51 -36.23
CA SER A 15 56.10 -10.12 -35.75
C SER A 15 54.72 -9.52 -35.90
N LEU A 16 54.03 -9.78 -37.02
CA LEU A 16 52.66 -9.28 -37.24
C LEU A 16 51.61 -9.95 -36.29
N ARG A 17 51.79 -11.22 -35.92
CA ARG A 17 50.93 -11.89 -34.94
C ARG A 17 51.16 -11.34 -33.53
N SER A 18 52.38 -11.05 -33.15
CA SER A 18 52.69 -10.47 -31.84
C SER A 18 52.14 -9.05 -31.67
N ILE A 19 52.19 -8.22 -32.71
CA ILE A 19 51.66 -6.86 -32.70
C ILE A 19 50.13 -6.87 -32.64
N ALA A 20 49.45 -7.75 -33.35
CA ALA A 20 47.99 -7.87 -33.32
C ALA A 20 47.46 -8.34 -31.96
N VAL A 21 48.14 -9.25 -31.28
CA VAL A 21 47.79 -9.72 -29.96
C VAL A 21 48.03 -8.65 -28.88
N ALA A 22 49.16 -7.92 -28.99
CA ALA A 22 49.49 -6.86 -28.03
C ALA A 22 48.54 -5.65 -28.10
N SER A 23 47.95 -5.36 -29.26
CA SER A 23 46.98 -4.27 -29.42
C SER A 23 45.55 -4.63 -28.97
N LEU A 24 45.22 -5.92 -28.91
CA LEU A 24 43.90 -6.39 -28.48
C LEU A 24 43.76 -6.47 -26.94
N GLN A 25 44.88 -6.66 -26.24
CA GLN A 25 44.89 -6.79 -24.77
C GLN A 25 44.32 -5.57 -24.03
N PRO A 26 44.68 -4.31 -24.35
CA PRO A 26 44.09 -3.17 -23.63
C PRO A 26 42.61 -2.97 -23.93
N VAL A 27 42.13 -3.31 -25.13
CA VAL A 27 40.71 -3.20 -25.47
C VAL A 27 39.87 -4.22 -24.69
N ILE A 28 40.35 -5.46 -24.56
CA ILE A 28 39.73 -6.49 -23.78
C ILE A 28 39.74 -6.13 -22.28
N ALA A 29 40.83 -5.59 -21.78
CA ALA A 29 40.92 -5.15 -20.37
C ALA A 29 39.95 -4.00 -20.05
N VAL A 30 39.81 -3.02 -20.95
CA VAL A 30 38.83 -1.93 -20.80
C VAL A 30 37.41 -2.44 -20.90
N ALA A 31 37.10 -3.33 -21.84
CA ALA A 31 35.76 -3.94 -21.95
C ALA A 31 35.38 -4.80 -20.73
N LEU A 32 36.36 -5.52 -20.16
CA LEU A 32 36.14 -6.27 -18.92
C LEU A 32 35.95 -5.36 -17.70
N ALA A 33 36.71 -4.26 -17.62
CA ALA A 33 36.55 -3.27 -16.55
C ALA A 33 35.22 -2.56 -16.60
N THR A 34 34.69 -2.21 -17.79
CA THR A 34 33.37 -1.61 -17.96
C THR A 34 32.22 -2.58 -17.67
N ALA A 35 32.38 -3.87 -17.95
CA ALA A 35 31.41 -4.90 -17.63
C ALA A 35 31.30 -5.14 -16.10
N LEU A 36 32.41 -4.99 -15.37
CA LEU A 36 32.44 -5.14 -13.91
C LEU A 36 31.82 -3.94 -13.16
N THR A 37 31.83 -2.74 -13.75
CA THR A 37 31.23 -1.56 -13.11
C THR A 37 29.72 -1.53 -13.19
N GLY A 38 29.10 -2.26 -14.11
CA GLY A 38 27.62 -2.36 -14.22
C GLY A 38 26.93 -3.00 -13.02
N CYS A 39 27.63 -3.81 -12.22
CA CYS A 39 27.06 -4.45 -11.02
C CYS A 39 27.23 -3.65 -9.72
N LEU A 40 27.96 -2.51 -9.75
CA LEU A 40 28.25 -1.72 -8.55
C LEU A 40 27.13 -0.71 -8.19
N PHE A 41 26.19 -0.47 -9.10
CA PHE A 41 25.03 0.40 -8.89
C PHE A 41 23.74 -0.42 -8.79
N GLN A 42 23.69 -1.38 -7.90
CA GLN A 42 22.45 -2.09 -7.62
C GLN A 42 21.73 -1.32 -6.51
N ASP A 43 20.58 -0.75 -6.85
CA ASP A 43 19.69 -0.11 -5.88
C ASP A 43 19.39 -1.10 -4.73
N LYS A 44 19.72 -0.69 -3.50
CA LYS A 44 19.49 -1.53 -2.35
C LYS A 44 18.02 -1.46 -1.95
N VAL A 45 17.29 -2.53 -2.20
CA VAL A 45 15.91 -2.68 -1.71
C VAL A 45 15.96 -3.04 -0.23
N GLU A 46 15.35 -2.22 0.60
CA GLU A 46 15.12 -2.48 2.01
C GLU A 46 13.63 -2.76 2.26
N ALA A 47 13.34 -3.48 3.34
CA ALA A 47 11.97 -3.81 3.71
C ALA A 47 11.79 -3.82 5.22
N PHE A 48 10.56 -3.49 5.65
CA PHE A 48 10.10 -3.68 7.03
C PHE A 48 8.64 -4.11 7.04
N THR A 49 8.22 -4.72 8.14
CA THR A 49 6.87 -5.24 8.34
C THR A 49 6.41 -4.88 9.74
N GLY A 50 5.09 -4.79 9.92
CA GLY A 50 4.48 -4.60 11.24
C GLY A 50 3.04 -5.08 11.27
N PRO A 51 2.43 -5.19 12.44
CA PRO A 51 1.01 -5.43 12.60
C PRO A 51 0.23 -4.13 12.38
N THR A 52 -1.01 -4.24 11.85
CA THR A 52 -1.95 -3.12 11.76
C THR A 52 -3.38 -3.62 11.61
N MET A 53 -4.34 -3.04 12.30
CA MET A 53 -5.78 -3.26 12.12
C MET A 53 -6.16 -4.75 11.97
N GLY A 54 -5.67 -5.60 12.88
CA GLY A 54 -5.90 -7.05 12.88
C GLY A 54 -5.19 -7.85 11.78
N SER A 55 -4.31 -7.20 11.00
CA SER A 55 -3.53 -7.79 9.91
C SER A 55 -2.05 -7.41 10.02
N THR A 56 -1.30 -7.56 8.92
CA THR A 56 0.11 -7.16 8.83
C THR A 56 0.37 -6.39 7.54
N TYR A 57 1.33 -5.48 7.57
CA TYR A 57 1.81 -4.78 6.40
C TYR A 57 3.26 -5.12 6.09
N THR A 58 3.66 -4.94 4.84
CA THR A 58 5.05 -5.01 4.39
C THR A 58 5.33 -3.87 3.45
N ILE A 59 6.33 -3.04 3.80
CA ILE A 59 6.80 -1.95 2.93
C ILE A 59 8.17 -2.32 2.39
N LYS A 60 8.32 -2.19 1.07
CA LYS A 60 9.59 -2.32 0.36
C LYS A 60 9.92 -1.01 -0.31
N TYR A 61 11.13 -0.53 -0.17
CA TYR A 61 11.57 0.72 -0.76
C TYR A 61 13.00 0.62 -1.26
N VAL A 62 13.34 1.45 -2.25
CA VAL A 62 14.70 1.55 -2.76
C VAL A 62 15.42 2.61 -1.94
N ARG A 63 16.51 2.21 -1.30
CA ARG A 63 17.36 3.14 -0.56
C ARG A 63 18.30 3.86 -1.52
N SER A 64 18.00 5.12 -1.80
CA SER A 64 18.85 6.00 -2.64
C SER A 64 18.98 7.39 -1.98
N GLY A 65 20.18 7.95 -2.06
CA GLY A 65 20.45 9.34 -1.64
C GLY A 65 20.00 9.68 -0.22
N ASP A 66 19.17 10.71 -0.08
CA ASP A 66 18.74 11.30 1.20
C ASP A 66 17.51 10.62 1.83
N VAL A 67 17.17 9.40 1.42
CA VAL A 67 16.07 8.66 2.03
C VAL A 67 16.37 8.38 3.51
N PRO A 68 15.42 8.63 4.44
CA PRO A 68 15.59 8.37 5.86
C PRO A 68 15.98 6.92 6.15
N THR A 69 16.53 6.67 7.33
CA THR A 69 16.87 5.30 7.72
C THR A 69 15.62 4.44 7.85
N LYS A 70 15.79 3.13 7.77
CA LYS A 70 14.70 2.16 7.92
C LYS A 70 13.92 2.35 9.22
N GLU A 71 14.62 2.63 10.30
CA GLU A 71 14.04 2.83 11.64
C GLU A 71 13.16 4.07 11.70
N VAL A 72 13.60 5.16 11.04
CA VAL A 72 12.82 6.41 10.95
C VAL A 72 11.56 6.19 10.13
N LEU A 73 11.69 5.63 8.91
CA LEU A 73 10.53 5.33 8.05
C LEU A 73 9.54 4.38 8.73
N HIS A 74 10.05 3.35 9.40
CA HIS A 74 9.20 2.38 10.11
C HIS A 74 8.42 3.09 11.22
N GLY A 75 9.08 3.92 12.03
CA GLY A 75 8.42 4.68 13.08
C GLY A 75 7.37 5.66 12.57
N GLU A 76 7.63 6.35 11.45
CA GLU A 76 6.66 7.24 10.81
C GLU A 76 5.43 6.49 10.28
N VAL A 77 5.65 5.34 9.64
CA VAL A 77 4.56 4.49 9.14
C VAL A 77 3.70 3.96 10.29
N GLU A 78 4.33 3.49 11.37
CA GLU A 78 3.61 3.01 12.55
C GLU A 78 2.79 4.12 13.21
N ALA A 79 3.30 5.34 13.28
CA ALA A 79 2.58 6.48 13.81
C ALA A 79 1.35 6.83 12.94
N ILE A 80 1.50 6.83 11.61
CA ILE A 80 0.39 7.06 10.67
C ILE A 80 -0.69 5.98 10.81
N LEU A 81 -0.29 4.71 10.85
CA LEU A 81 -1.22 3.59 10.97
C LEU A 81 -1.96 3.60 12.32
N ALA A 82 -1.27 3.94 13.41
CA ALA A 82 -1.89 4.08 14.72
C ALA A 82 -2.90 5.24 14.78
N ASP A 83 -2.60 6.36 14.12
CA ASP A 83 -3.52 7.49 14.02
C ASP A 83 -4.76 7.13 13.18
N LEU A 84 -4.57 6.47 12.04
CA LEU A 84 -5.69 5.98 11.22
C LEU A 84 -6.55 4.95 11.96
N ASP A 85 -5.93 4.02 12.69
CA ASP A 85 -6.67 3.06 13.52
C ASP A 85 -7.49 3.77 14.61
N LYS A 86 -6.95 4.82 15.21
CA LYS A 86 -7.67 5.67 16.18
C LYS A 86 -8.86 6.38 15.56
N GLN A 87 -8.78 6.80 14.31
CA GLN A 87 -9.84 7.50 13.63
C GLN A 87 -10.93 6.56 13.07
N LEU A 88 -10.54 5.43 12.49
CA LEU A 88 -11.37 4.63 11.59
C LEU A 88 -11.83 3.27 12.14
N SER A 89 -11.23 2.78 13.21
CA SER A 89 -11.52 1.41 13.68
C SER A 89 -12.93 1.26 14.24
N THR A 90 -13.67 0.29 13.73
CA THR A 90 -14.97 -0.15 14.28
C THR A 90 -14.79 -1.19 15.41
N TYR A 91 -13.56 -1.64 15.68
CA TYR A 91 -13.21 -2.56 16.77
C TYR A 91 -12.72 -1.86 18.04
N ARG A 92 -12.51 -0.55 18.01
CA ARG A 92 -12.04 0.26 19.14
C ARG A 92 -13.15 1.15 19.66
N SER A 93 -13.58 0.94 20.89
CA SER A 93 -14.60 1.77 21.54
C SER A 93 -14.22 3.25 21.72
N ASP A 94 -12.94 3.61 21.55
CA ASP A 94 -12.43 4.97 21.68
C ASP A 94 -12.12 5.63 20.32
N SER A 95 -12.41 4.98 19.18
CA SER A 95 -12.21 5.57 17.86
C SER A 95 -13.19 6.69 17.56
N ASP A 96 -12.84 7.53 16.56
CA ASP A 96 -13.73 8.62 16.15
C ASP A 96 -15.00 8.07 15.48
N VAL A 97 -14.84 7.03 14.63
CA VAL A 97 -15.99 6.35 14.00
C VAL A 97 -16.91 5.71 15.03
N GLU A 98 -16.39 5.01 16.03
CA GLU A 98 -17.21 4.39 17.07
C GLU A 98 -17.94 5.42 17.96
N ARG A 99 -17.30 6.57 18.25
CA ARG A 99 -18.02 7.67 18.93
C ARG A 99 -19.18 8.17 18.08
N PHE A 100 -19.00 8.32 16.76
CA PHE A 100 -20.08 8.68 15.87
C PHE A 100 -21.15 7.58 15.79
N ASN A 101 -20.75 6.31 15.71
CA ASN A 101 -21.67 5.17 15.68
C ASN A 101 -22.59 5.14 16.90
N ALA A 102 -22.07 5.48 18.07
CA ALA A 102 -22.83 5.52 19.33
C ALA A 102 -23.86 6.66 19.42
N LEU A 103 -23.83 7.66 18.53
CA LEU A 103 -24.77 8.77 18.56
C LEU A 103 -26.18 8.35 18.09
N PRO A 104 -27.25 9.00 18.59
CA PRO A 104 -28.61 8.79 18.10
C PRO A 104 -28.82 9.37 16.70
N GLY A 105 -29.87 8.97 16.01
CA GLY A 105 -30.33 9.64 14.79
C GLY A 105 -30.62 11.12 15.02
N GLY A 106 -30.35 11.94 14.03
CA GLY A 106 -30.46 13.40 14.08
C GLY A 106 -29.23 14.11 14.67
N ALA A 107 -28.20 13.38 15.09
CA ALA A 107 -26.96 13.94 15.65
C ALA A 107 -25.93 14.29 14.58
N CYS A 108 -25.05 15.25 14.91
CA CYS A 108 -23.84 15.62 14.19
C CYS A 108 -22.63 15.58 15.14
N GLU A 109 -21.47 15.20 14.62
CA GLU A 109 -20.21 15.15 15.37
C GLU A 109 -19.07 15.71 14.50
N PRO A 110 -18.19 16.58 15.05
CA PRO A 110 -16.97 16.98 14.36
C PRO A 110 -16.09 15.76 14.10
N MET A 111 -15.66 15.59 12.85
CA MET A 111 -14.89 14.42 12.43
C MET A 111 -13.54 14.83 11.82
N PRO A 112 -12.48 14.02 12.02
CA PRO A 112 -11.21 14.22 11.35
C PRO A 112 -11.36 14.32 9.83
N GLN A 113 -10.48 15.06 9.18
CA GLN A 113 -10.52 15.25 7.72
C GLN A 113 -10.48 13.91 6.98
N ALA A 114 -9.62 12.98 7.38
CA ALA A 114 -9.49 11.67 6.73
C ALA A 114 -10.82 10.88 6.76
N VAL A 115 -11.56 10.92 7.87
CA VAL A 115 -12.88 10.27 7.97
C VAL A 115 -13.87 10.92 7.01
N ARG A 116 -13.93 12.26 6.97
CA ARG A 116 -14.84 12.97 6.06
C ARG A 116 -14.53 12.72 4.59
N GLU A 117 -13.25 12.64 4.22
CA GLU A 117 -12.83 12.33 2.85
C GLU A 117 -13.22 10.90 2.45
N LEU A 118 -13.05 9.92 3.35
CA LEU A 118 -13.49 8.54 3.11
C LEU A 118 -15.01 8.43 3.01
N VAL A 119 -15.75 9.11 3.87
CA VAL A 119 -17.21 9.15 3.79
C VAL A 119 -17.68 9.81 2.49
N ALA A 120 -17.07 10.91 2.06
CA ALA A 120 -17.40 11.54 0.78
C ALA A 120 -17.14 10.62 -0.42
N ALA A 121 -16.01 9.92 -0.40
CA ALA A 121 -15.68 8.94 -1.44
C ALA A 121 -16.65 7.74 -1.43
N GLY A 122 -17.02 7.26 -0.25
CA GLY A 122 -17.99 6.18 -0.07
C GLY A 122 -19.40 6.58 -0.51
N ASP A 123 -19.85 7.80 -0.21
CA ASP A 123 -21.13 8.33 -0.67
C ASP A 123 -21.21 8.40 -2.21
N GLN A 124 -20.15 8.90 -2.84
CA GLN A 124 -20.04 8.92 -4.31
C GLN A 124 -20.08 7.50 -4.90
N LEU A 125 -19.34 6.56 -4.29
CA LEU A 125 -19.34 5.16 -4.75
C LEU A 125 -20.70 4.50 -4.54
N SER A 126 -21.41 4.80 -3.45
CA SER A 126 -22.77 4.33 -3.20
C SER A 126 -23.73 4.82 -4.28
N ALA A 127 -23.63 6.10 -4.66
CA ALA A 127 -24.43 6.67 -5.74
C ALA A 127 -24.11 6.05 -7.10
N ASP A 128 -22.83 5.91 -7.45
CA ASP A 128 -22.36 5.37 -8.73
C ASP A 128 -22.68 3.88 -8.91
N SER A 129 -22.75 3.13 -7.81
CA SER A 129 -23.09 1.69 -7.79
C SER A 129 -24.56 1.38 -7.60
N ASP A 130 -25.44 2.40 -7.58
CA ASP A 130 -26.87 2.26 -7.27
C ASP A 130 -27.13 1.51 -5.94
N GLY A 131 -26.30 1.81 -4.92
CA GLY A 131 -26.38 1.25 -3.58
C GLY A 131 -25.77 -0.17 -3.44
N ALA A 132 -25.05 -0.67 -4.43
CA ALA A 132 -24.33 -1.94 -4.29
C ALA A 132 -23.13 -1.86 -3.33
N PHE A 133 -22.62 -0.66 -3.11
CA PHE A 133 -21.67 -0.33 -2.04
C PHE A 133 -22.35 0.64 -1.06
N ASP A 134 -22.21 0.42 0.24
CA ASP A 134 -22.73 1.31 1.27
C ASP A 134 -21.89 1.22 2.55
N LEU A 135 -21.39 2.35 3.04
CA LEU A 135 -20.62 2.45 4.28
C LEU A 135 -21.46 2.28 5.54
N THR A 136 -22.78 2.23 5.42
CA THR A 136 -23.70 2.23 6.57
C THR A 136 -24.24 0.85 6.90
N LEU A 137 -23.58 -0.21 6.44
CA LEU A 137 -24.05 -1.59 6.57
C LEU A 137 -23.80 -2.22 7.94
N GLU A 138 -23.11 -1.57 8.87
CA GLU A 138 -22.75 -2.17 10.16
C GLU A 138 -23.95 -2.75 10.93
N PRO A 139 -25.16 -2.14 10.97
CA PRO A 139 -26.31 -2.75 11.61
C PRO A 139 -26.69 -4.12 11.04
N LEU A 140 -26.58 -4.29 9.72
CA LEU A 140 -26.79 -5.58 9.06
C LEU A 140 -25.65 -6.55 9.31
N LEU A 141 -24.40 -6.09 9.26
CA LEU A 141 -23.22 -6.92 9.54
C LEU A 141 -23.25 -7.46 10.96
N ASN A 142 -23.59 -6.63 11.94
CA ASN A 142 -23.76 -7.05 13.33
C ASN A 142 -24.88 -8.09 13.48
N LEU A 143 -26.03 -7.86 12.84
CA LEU A 143 -27.16 -8.78 12.87
C LEU A 143 -26.81 -10.18 12.34
N TRP A 144 -26.01 -10.25 11.27
CA TRP A 144 -25.54 -11.50 10.66
C TRP A 144 -24.28 -12.07 11.33
N GLY A 145 -23.71 -11.38 12.32
CA GLY A 145 -22.53 -11.83 13.06
C GLY A 145 -21.19 -11.60 12.32
N PHE A 146 -21.14 -10.66 11.38
CA PHE A 146 -19.93 -10.25 10.68
C PHE A 146 -19.28 -9.00 11.29
N GLY A 147 -19.99 -8.28 12.17
CA GLY A 147 -19.48 -7.11 12.83
C GLY A 147 -18.64 -7.41 14.08
N PRO A 148 -18.12 -6.36 14.77
CA PRO A 148 -17.22 -6.49 15.92
C PRO A 148 -17.87 -7.16 17.15
N GLN A 149 -19.19 -7.26 17.22
CA GLN A 149 -19.93 -7.83 18.35
C GLN A 149 -19.93 -9.37 18.38
N GLY A 150 -19.32 -10.03 17.37
CA GLY A 150 -19.14 -11.47 17.32
C GLY A 150 -20.14 -12.20 16.43
N ARG A 151 -19.96 -13.54 16.33
CA ARG A 151 -20.77 -14.38 15.46
C ARG A 151 -22.18 -14.62 16.03
N SER A 152 -23.18 -14.43 15.19
CA SER A 152 -24.54 -14.95 15.44
C SER A 152 -24.60 -16.43 15.03
N GLU A 153 -25.15 -17.30 15.90
CA GLU A 153 -25.36 -18.71 15.59
C GLU A 153 -26.74 -18.98 14.97
N ARG A 154 -27.56 -17.95 14.80
CA ARG A 154 -28.92 -18.07 14.25
C ARG A 154 -29.10 -17.24 12.98
N VAL A 155 -30.03 -17.65 12.16
CA VAL A 155 -30.52 -16.83 11.04
C VAL A 155 -31.45 -15.76 11.58
N PRO A 156 -31.25 -14.47 11.29
CA PRO A 156 -32.14 -13.41 11.67
C PRO A 156 -33.55 -13.58 11.07
N SER A 157 -34.57 -13.08 11.77
CA SER A 157 -35.91 -13.02 11.23
C SER A 157 -36.08 -11.91 10.18
N GLU A 158 -37.11 -12.01 9.34
CA GLU A 158 -37.44 -10.98 8.36
C GLU A 158 -37.70 -9.59 9.00
N GLU A 159 -38.28 -9.58 10.21
CA GLU A 159 -38.54 -8.37 10.97
C GLU A 159 -37.22 -7.71 11.43
N GLU A 160 -36.31 -8.47 12.01
CA GLU A 160 -34.98 -7.99 12.41
C GLU A 160 -34.16 -7.46 11.21
N ILE A 161 -34.26 -8.14 10.07
CA ILE A 161 -33.60 -7.68 8.82
C ILE A 161 -34.25 -6.36 8.37
N ALA A 162 -35.56 -6.23 8.41
CA ALA A 162 -36.26 -4.99 8.04
C ALA A 162 -35.89 -3.81 8.95
N GLU A 163 -35.82 -4.06 10.27
CA GLU A 163 -35.38 -3.06 11.24
C GLU A 163 -33.93 -2.61 11.00
N ALA A 164 -33.00 -3.54 10.80
CA ALA A 164 -31.59 -3.22 10.51
C ALA A 164 -31.47 -2.45 9.19
N ARG A 165 -32.20 -2.84 8.14
CA ARG A 165 -32.26 -2.12 6.87
C ARG A 165 -32.77 -0.69 7.00
N ALA A 166 -33.70 -0.42 7.88
CA ALA A 166 -34.21 0.94 8.12
C ALA A 166 -33.13 1.88 8.69
N LEU A 167 -32.09 1.31 9.30
CA LEU A 167 -30.94 2.05 9.83
C LEU A 167 -29.77 2.15 8.83
N THR A 168 -29.89 1.62 7.61
CA THR A 168 -28.86 1.66 6.58
C THR A 168 -29.24 2.60 5.43
N GLY A 169 -28.26 2.99 4.65
CA GLY A 169 -28.43 3.80 3.45
C GLY A 169 -27.64 5.11 3.52
N HIS A 170 -26.73 5.27 2.58
CA HIS A 170 -25.84 6.44 2.44
C HIS A 170 -26.61 7.78 2.45
N ARG A 171 -27.84 7.83 1.95
CA ARG A 171 -28.74 9.00 1.97
C ARG A 171 -29.06 9.56 3.38
N HIS A 172 -28.84 8.77 4.43
CA HIS A 172 -29.02 9.15 5.82
C HIS A 172 -27.78 9.79 6.44
N LEU A 173 -26.67 9.85 5.69
CA LEU A 173 -25.38 10.40 6.09
C LEU A 173 -25.13 11.70 5.33
N ARG A 174 -24.60 12.75 5.99
CA ARG A 174 -24.26 14.04 5.36
C ARG A 174 -23.03 14.64 6.00
N ILE A 175 -22.21 15.29 5.17
CA ILE A 175 -21.09 16.11 5.63
C ILE A 175 -21.53 17.57 5.63
N GLU A 176 -21.46 18.24 6.78
CA GLU A 176 -21.79 19.65 6.97
C GLU A 176 -20.58 20.40 7.56
N GLY A 177 -19.76 21.01 6.71
CA GLY A 177 -18.51 21.64 7.12
C GLY A 177 -17.49 20.63 7.63
N ASP A 178 -17.15 20.72 8.92
CA ASP A 178 -16.27 19.78 9.62
C ASP A 178 -17.02 18.65 10.34
N GLN A 179 -18.34 18.64 10.27
CA GLN A 179 -19.18 17.67 10.95
C GLN A 179 -19.69 16.58 10.01
N LEU A 180 -19.88 15.39 10.56
CA LEU A 180 -20.66 14.31 9.99
C LEU A 180 -21.98 14.22 10.71
N CYS A 181 -23.08 14.19 9.96
CA CYS A 181 -24.44 14.16 10.47
C CYS A 181 -25.18 12.91 10.01
N LYS A 182 -26.01 12.35 10.86
CA LYS A 182 -26.86 11.20 10.51
C LYS A 182 -28.33 11.46 10.85
N SER A 183 -29.24 11.10 9.95
CA SER A 183 -30.68 11.30 10.15
C SER A 183 -31.36 10.15 10.91
N VAL A 184 -30.80 8.96 10.88
CA VAL A 184 -31.19 7.76 11.63
C VAL A 184 -30.03 7.26 12.47
N ALA A 185 -30.23 6.30 13.36
CA ALA A 185 -29.16 5.71 14.18
C ALA A 185 -28.31 4.71 13.36
N LEU A 186 -27.85 5.15 12.17
CA LEU A 186 -26.95 4.37 11.34
C LEU A 186 -25.57 4.19 11.99
N GLN A 187 -24.84 3.18 11.55
CA GLN A 187 -23.48 2.88 11.98
C GLN A 187 -22.60 2.66 10.72
N LEU A 188 -21.41 3.20 10.77
CA LEU A 188 -20.39 3.07 9.72
C LEU A 188 -19.52 1.84 9.95
N ASP A 189 -19.18 1.13 8.86
CA ASP A 189 -18.21 0.05 8.83
C ASP A 189 -17.19 0.25 7.70
#